data_7e1adda1aab49017f8034fefe849a43f
#
_entry.id   7e1adda1aab49017f8034fefe849a43f
#
_cell.length_a   1.000
_cell.length_b   1.000
_cell.length_c   1.000
_cell.angle_alpha   90.00
_cell.angle_beta   90.00
_cell.angle_gamma   90.00
#
_symmetry.space_group_name_H-M   'P 1'
#
loop_
_entity.id
_entity.type
_entity.pdbx_description
1 polymer ?
#
loop_
_entity_poly.entity_id
_entity_poly.type
_entity_poly.pdbx_seq_one_letter_code
_entity_poly.pdbx_strand_id
1 'polypeptide(L)'
;DNPVRCPDQQKAKEMEDLIAQVKADGDTIGGIITCVIKGCPVGLGEPEFDKLHAQLGAAMLGINAVKGFEYGEGFAGVTARGSEQNDVFIPKADAAETPEDAAVNQDVAARITTKSNHSGGIQGGLSNGQDIYFRVAFKPVATLLMEQNTIDLEGNATTLTARGRHDPCVLPRAVPVVEAMAAMVILDNYLLNKTIKL
;
A
#
# COMPACT_ATOMS: atom_id res chain seq x y z
N ASP A 1 16.72 3.05 11.03
CA ASP A 1 15.81 2.21 11.82
C ASP A 1 15.26 3.04 12.98
N ASN A 2 13.95 3.14 13.11
CA ASN A 2 13.26 3.92 14.14
C ASN A 2 11.93 3.25 14.55
N PRO A 3 11.37 3.58 15.74
CA PRO A 3 10.17 2.93 16.27
C PRO A 3 8.91 3.09 15.39
N VAL A 4 8.83 4.18 14.60
CA VAL A 4 7.68 4.46 13.74
C VAL A 4 7.83 3.90 12.32
N ARG A 5 8.97 3.28 11.99
CA ARG A 5 9.28 2.66 10.69
C ARG A 5 9.17 3.63 9.51
N CYS A 6 9.49 4.91 9.73
CA CYS A 6 9.53 5.94 8.70
C CYS A 6 10.97 6.09 8.18
N PRO A 7 11.21 6.05 6.84
CA PRO A 7 12.55 6.21 6.29
C PRO A 7 13.11 7.62 6.42
N ASP A 8 12.26 8.63 6.51
CA ASP A 8 12.64 10.03 6.73
C ASP A 8 12.82 10.29 8.23
N GLN A 9 14.05 10.63 8.65
CA GLN A 9 14.39 10.81 10.05
C GLN A 9 13.70 12.02 10.70
N GLN A 10 13.49 13.10 9.94
CA GLN A 10 12.78 14.28 10.45
C GLN A 10 11.30 13.96 10.65
N LYS A 11 10.67 13.32 9.67
CA LYS A 11 9.28 12.87 9.77
C LYS A 11 9.10 11.80 10.85
N ALA A 12 10.06 10.90 11.02
CA ALA A 12 10.04 9.92 12.10
C ALA A 12 9.96 10.61 13.47
N LYS A 13 10.78 11.65 13.68
CA LYS A 13 10.76 12.41 14.93
C LYS A 13 9.43 13.14 15.15
N GLU A 14 8.89 13.79 14.11
CA GLU A 14 7.58 14.45 14.19
C GLU A 14 6.46 13.44 14.54
N MET A 15 6.51 12.22 13.97
CA MET A 15 5.56 11.15 14.27
C MET A 15 5.69 10.64 15.71
N GLU A 16 6.92 10.44 16.19
CA GLU A 16 7.17 10.00 17.57
C GLU A 16 6.63 11.02 18.58
N ASP A 17 6.90 12.31 18.35
CA ASP A 17 6.45 13.38 19.22
C ASP A 17 4.92 13.48 19.23
N LEU A 18 4.27 13.40 18.07
CA LEU A 18 2.81 13.39 17.96
C LEU A 18 2.18 12.17 18.68
N ILE A 19 2.74 10.98 18.49
CA ILE A 19 2.25 9.77 19.16
C ILE A 19 2.42 9.87 20.68
N ALA A 20 3.54 10.43 21.14
CA ALA A 20 3.78 10.65 22.58
C ALA A 20 2.79 11.64 23.17
N GLN A 21 2.47 12.73 22.48
CA GLN A 21 1.47 13.69 22.92
C GLN A 21 0.08 13.06 22.99
N VAL A 22 -0.37 12.41 21.92
CA VAL A 22 -1.69 11.74 21.86
C VAL A 22 -1.83 10.68 22.96
N LYS A 23 -0.75 9.95 23.24
CA LYS A 23 -0.71 9.00 24.35
C LYS A 23 -0.87 9.68 25.72
N ALA A 24 -0.23 10.84 25.92
CA ALA A 24 -0.35 11.59 27.17
C ALA A 24 -1.77 12.12 27.40
N ASP A 25 -2.49 12.43 26.31
CA ASP A 25 -3.89 12.86 26.33
C ASP A 25 -4.87 11.70 26.56
N GLY A 26 -4.38 10.45 26.60
CA GLY A 26 -5.22 9.23 26.72
C GLY A 26 -5.98 8.87 25.43
N ASP A 27 -5.61 9.48 24.31
CA ASP A 27 -6.26 9.36 23.00
C ASP A 27 -5.45 8.45 22.05
N THR A 28 -5.94 8.32 20.81
CA THR A 28 -5.33 7.51 19.75
C THR A 28 -5.32 8.24 18.43
N ILE A 29 -4.39 7.88 17.55
CA ILE A 29 -4.28 8.47 16.22
C ILE A 29 -4.11 7.37 15.16
N GLY A 30 -4.71 7.60 13.99
CA GLY A 30 -4.52 6.79 12.79
C GLY A 30 -3.40 7.33 11.90
N GLY A 31 -3.44 6.95 10.63
CA GLY A 31 -2.52 7.48 9.63
C GLY A 31 -2.51 6.63 8.35
N ILE A 32 -1.50 6.85 7.54
CA ILE A 32 -1.36 6.20 6.23
C ILE A 32 -0.04 5.43 6.18
N ILE A 33 -0.10 4.20 5.68
CA ILE A 33 1.07 3.40 5.32
C ILE A 33 1.19 3.42 3.80
N THR A 34 2.34 3.85 3.29
CA THR A 34 2.71 3.69 1.88
C THR A 34 3.54 2.43 1.73
N CYS A 35 3.12 1.55 0.84
CA CYS A 35 3.85 0.34 0.45
C CYS A 35 4.39 0.50 -0.96
N VAL A 36 5.64 0.11 -1.17
CA VAL A 36 6.30 0.08 -2.48
C VAL A 36 6.83 -1.33 -2.74
N ILE A 37 6.38 -1.94 -3.83
CA ILE A 37 6.84 -3.25 -4.29
C ILE A 37 7.78 -3.04 -5.47
N LYS A 38 9.02 -3.45 -5.32
CA LYS A 38 10.07 -3.33 -6.34
C LYS A 38 10.32 -4.66 -7.05
N GLY A 39 10.72 -4.57 -8.32
CA GLY A 39 11.12 -5.75 -9.09
C GLY A 39 9.96 -6.70 -9.42
N CYS A 40 8.72 -6.21 -9.41
CA CYS A 40 7.57 -7.01 -9.80
C CYS A 40 7.65 -7.35 -11.29
N PRO A 41 7.56 -8.63 -11.70
CA PRO A 41 7.54 -9.01 -13.11
C PRO A 41 6.35 -8.40 -13.84
N VAL A 42 6.48 -8.20 -15.16
CA VAL A 42 5.37 -7.81 -16.03
C VAL A 42 4.35 -8.93 -16.14
N GLY A 43 3.07 -8.60 -16.13
CA GLY A 43 1.97 -9.51 -16.45
C GLY A 43 1.42 -10.31 -15.27
N LEU A 44 1.68 -9.89 -14.03
CA LEU A 44 0.99 -10.47 -12.87
C LEU A 44 -0.39 -9.86 -12.70
N GLY A 45 -1.37 -10.68 -12.37
CA GLY A 45 -2.79 -10.30 -12.28
C GLY A 45 -3.58 -10.73 -13.50
N GLU A 46 -4.84 -10.30 -13.57
CA GLU A 46 -5.76 -10.64 -14.65
C GLU A 46 -6.42 -9.39 -15.24
N PRO A 47 -6.80 -9.39 -16.54
CA PRO A 47 -7.35 -8.18 -17.18
C PRO A 47 -8.83 -7.91 -16.85
N GLU A 48 -9.61 -8.92 -16.48
CA GLU A 48 -11.04 -8.83 -16.21
C GLU A 48 -11.36 -8.98 -14.73
N PHE A 49 -11.41 -10.22 -14.26
CA PHE A 49 -11.59 -10.57 -12.85
C PHE A 49 -10.22 -10.76 -12.21
N ASP A 50 -10.14 -10.57 -10.90
CA ASP A 50 -8.90 -10.74 -10.14
C ASP A 50 -7.74 -9.83 -10.59
N LYS A 51 -8.08 -8.60 -10.99
CA LYS A 51 -7.11 -7.54 -11.30
C LYS A 51 -6.16 -7.34 -10.13
N LEU A 52 -4.87 -7.23 -10.39
CA LEU A 52 -3.85 -7.16 -9.35
C LEU A 52 -4.12 -6.07 -8.29
N HIS A 53 -4.55 -4.87 -8.73
CA HIS A 53 -4.92 -3.80 -7.80
C HIS A 53 -6.16 -4.13 -6.96
N ALA A 54 -7.11 -4.90 -7.51
CA ALA A 54 -8.30 -5.33 -6.77
C ALA A 54 -7.94 -6.36 -5.70
N GLN A 55 -7.07 -7.32 -6.01
CA GLN A 55 -6.56 -8.30 -5.04
C GLN A 55 -5.76 -7.63 -3.93
N LEU A 56 -4.85 -6.69 -4.27
CA LEU A 56 -4.12 -5.89 -3.29
C LEU A 56 -5.08 -5.10 -2.41
N GLY A 57 -6.08 -4.44 -3.01
CA GLY A 57 -7.10 -3.69 -2.28
C GLY A 57 -7.91 -4.58 -1.34
N ALA A 58 -8.34 -5.75 -1.79
CA ALA A 58 -9.08 -6.72 -0.97
C ALA A 58 -8.23 -7.21 0.21
N ALA A 59 -6.95 -7.54 -0.03
CA ALA A 59 -6.03 -7.94 1.01
C ALA A 59 -5.81 -6.84 2.06
N MET A 60 -5.59 -5.60 1.63
CA MET A 60 -5.39 -4.46 2.53
C MET A 60 -6.65 -4.11 3.33
N LEU A 61 -7.81 -4.10 2.68
CA LEU A 61 -9.10 -3.83 3.35
C LEU A 61 -9.51 -4.94 4.32
N GLY A 62 -8.94 -6.15 4.17
CA GLY A 62 -9.08 -7.24 5.14
C GLY A 62 -8.29 -7.05 6.44
N ILE A 63 -7.33 -6.12 6.48
CA ILE A 63 -6.56 -5.82 7.70
C ILE A 63 -7.42 -5.00 8.67
N ASN A 64 -7.42 -5.38 9.95
CA ASN A 64 -8.15 -4.66 10.97
C ASN A 64 -7.75 -3.17 11.03
N ALA A 65 -8.73 -2.31 11.25
CA ALA A 65 -8.63 -0.84 11.30
C ALA A 65 -8.38 -0.15 9.96
N VAL A 66 -8.19 -0.85 8.85
CA VAL A 66 -8.11 -0.25 7.52
C VAL A 66 -9.47 0.35 7.13
N LYS A 67 -9.43 1.55 6.54
CA LYS A 67 -10.60 2.31 6.09
C LYS A 67 -10.49 2.80 4.65
N GLY A 68 -9.33 2.69 4.04
CA GLY A 68 -9.13 3.11 2.66
C GLY A 68 -7.90 2.47 2.04
N PHE A 69 -7.96 2.34 0.73
CA PHE A 69 -6.88 1.88 -0.13
C PHE A 69 -6.89 2.71 -1.40
N GLU A 70 -5.73 3.13 -1.84
CA GLU A 70 -5.53 3.74 -3.16
C GLU A 70 -4.17 3.31 -3.72
N TYR A 71 -4.06 3.22 -5.04
CA TYR A 71 -2.82 2.85 -5.72
C TYR A 71 -2.47 3.88 -6.81
N GLY A 72 -1.19 3.99 -7.14
CA GLY A 72 -0.71 5.04 -8.03
C GLY A 72 -1.06 6.43 -7.48
N GLU A 73 -1.42 7.34 -8.37
CA GLU A 73 -1.89 8.69 -8.00
C GLU A 73 -3.19 8.67 -7.20
N GLY A 74 -4.00 7.62 -7.33
CA GLY A 74 -5.24 7.45 -6.56
C GLY A 74 -6.15 8.67 -6.64
N PHE A 75 -6.59 9.18 -5.50
CA PHE A 75 -7.47 10.35 -5.43
C PHE A 75 -6.81 11.65 -5.93
N ALA A 76 -5.48 11.76 -5.88
CA ALA A 76 -4.79 12.96 -6.36
C ALA A 76 -4.87 13.08 -7.90
N GLY A 77 -4.91 11.94 -8.61
CA GLY A 77 -4.96 11.93 -10.07
C GLY A 77 -6.31 12.33 -10.68
N VAL A 78 -7.41 12.35 -9.89
CA VAL A 78 -8.76 12.57 -10.47
C VAL A 78 -8.99 14.00 -10.98
N THR A 79 -8.17 14.95 -10.57
CA THR A 79 -8.24 16.36 -11.02
C THR A 79 -7.35 16.65 -12.21
N ALA A 80 -6.45 15.74 -12.57
CA ALA A 80 -5.55 15.88 -13.71
C ALA A 80 -6.26 15.50 -15.03
N ARG A 81 -5.73 16.02 -16.13
CA ARG A 81 -6.20 15.65 -17.47
C ARG A 81 -5.65 14.28 -17.87
N GLY A 82 -6.36 13.55 -18.74
CA GLY A 82 -5.91 12.26 -19.23
C GLY A 82 -4.53 12.30 -19.90
N SER A 83 -4.20 13.38 -20.60
CA SER A 83 -2.86 13.59 -21.20
C SER A 83 -1.74 13.76 -20.17
N GLU A 84 -2.06 14.21 -18.95
CA GLU A 84 -1.13 14.39 -17.85
C GLU A 84 -0.94 13.08 -17.07
N GLN A 85 -2.02 12.28 -16.95
CA GLN A 85 -2.05 10.99 -16.26
C GLN A 85 -1.55 9.81 -17.12
N ASN A 86 -1.39 10.00 -18.41
CA ASN A 86 -0.97 8.93 -19.31
C ASN A 86 0.51 8.57 -19.10
N ASP A 87 0.77 7.35 -18.67
CA ASP A 87 2.12 6.78 -18.55
C ASP A 87 2.61 6.33 -19.93
N VAL A 88 3.26 7.26 -20.66
CA VAL A 88 3.74 7.03 -22.02
C VAL A 88 4.84 5.98 -22.03
N PHE A 89 4.71 4.96 -22.87
CA PHE A 89 5.73 3.93 -23.04
C PHE A 89 6.97 4.51 -23.75
N ILE A 90 8.14 4.17 -23.22
CA ILE A 90 9.43 4.55 -23.75
C ILE A 90 10.38 3.34 -23.77
N PRO A 91 11.40 3.32 -24.66
CA PRO A 91 12.47 2.34 -24.57
C PRO A 91 13.20 2.44 -23.22
N LYS A 92 13.58 1.31 -22.64
CA LYS A 92 14.43 1.27 -21.45
C LYS A 92 15.87 1.52 -21.90
N ALA A 93 16.53 2.55 -21.35
CA ALA A 93 17.84 3.02 -21.81
C ALA A 93 18.94 1.95 -21.76
N ASP A 94 18.85 1.02 -20.79
CA ASP A 94 19.86 -0.03 -20.55
C ASP A 94 19.47 -1.38 -21.21
N ALA A 95 18.49 -1.38 -22.13
CA ALA A 95 17.83 -2.62 -22.56
C ALA A 95 18.53 -3.37 -23.71
N ALA A 96 19.61 -2.86 -24.29
CA ALA A 96 20.41 -3.60 -25.27
C ALA A 96 21.82 -3.01 -25.38
N GLU A 97 22.78 -3.58 -24.69
CA GLU A 97 24.17 -3.22 -24.91
C GLU A 97 24.81 -3.96 -26.08
N THR A 98 24.25 -5.11 -26.52
CA THR A 98 24.77 -5.85 -27.68
C THR A 98 23.68 -6.50 -28.53
N PRO A 99 23.93 -6.74 -29.88
CA PRO A 99 23.02 -7.52 -30.73
C PRO A 99 22.79 -8.97 -30.24
N GLU A 100 23.73 -9.52 -29.49
CA GLU A 100 23.64 -10.87 -28.91
C GLU A 100 22.69 -10.91 -27.71
N ASP A 101 22.71 -9.87 -26.86
CA ASP A 101 21.75 -9.71 -25.77
C ASP A 101 20.33 -9.50 -26.30
N ALA A 102 20.19 -8.84 -27.44
CA ALA A 102 18.90 -8.65 -28.11
C ALA A 102 18.33 -9.96 -28.69
N ALA A 103 19.16 -10.93 -29.05
CA ALA A 103 18.73 -12.23 -29.55
C ALA A 103 18.34 -13.20 -28.42
N VAL A 104 18.94 -13.06 -27.25
CA VAL A 104 18.64 -13.88 -26.07
C VAL A 104 17.43 -13.33 -25.29
N ASN A 105 17.26 -12.01 -25.27
CA ASN A 105 16.13 -11.34 -24.60
C ASN A 105 14.97 -11.14 -25.57
N GLN A 106 14.22 -12.20 -25.89
CA GLN A 106 12.95 -12.11 -26.63
C GLN A 106 11.83 -11.45 -25.79
N ASP A 107 12.09 -11.13 -24.54
CA ASP A 107 11.10 -10.50 -23.65
C ASP A 107 11.03 -9.00 -23.93
N VAL A 108 10.01 -8.60 -24.70
CA VAL A 108 9.70 -7.19 -25.00
C VAL A 108 9.57 -6.37 -23.71
N ALA A 109 9.09 -6.99 -22.64
CA ALA A 109 8.94 -6.36 -21.33
C ALA A 109 10.27 -5.91 -20.70
N ALA A 110 11.39 -6.55 -21.06
CA ALA A 110 12.72 -6.16 -20.62
C ALA A 110 13.23 -4.86 -21.30
N ARG A 111 12.62 -4.47 -22.43
CA ARG A 111 13.05 -3.34 -23.28
C ARG A 111 12.16 -2.11 -23.16
N ILE A 112 11.03 -2.23 -22.51
CA ILE A 112 10.00 -1.19 -22.44
C ILE A 112 9.81 -0.78 -20.99
N THR A 113 9.65 0.51 -20.78
CA THR A 113 9.24 1.10 -19.50
C THR A 113 8.25 2.23 -19.77
N THR A 114 7.79 2.90 -18.73
CA THR A 114 6.97 4.12 -18.88
C THR A 114 7.76 5.33 -18.40
N LYS A 115 7.46 6.49 -18.99
CA LYS A 115 8.11 7.77 -18.67
C LYS A 115 7.75 8.25 -17.26
N SER A 116 6.54 7.94 -16.83
CA SER A 116 5.96 8.25 -15.52
C SER A 116 5.35 6.98 -14.93
N ASN A 117 4.87 7.05 -13.69
CA ASN A 117 4.25 5.91 -13.03
C ASN A 117 3.00 6.33 -12.25
N HIS A 118 2.14 7.13 -12.87
CA HIS A 118 0.87 7.59 -12.28
C HIS A 118 -0.07 6.41 -11.98
N SER A 119 -0.02 5.38 -12.82
CA SER A 119 -0.80 4.14 -12.67
C SER A 119 -0.32 3.25 -11.50
N GLY A 120 0.81 3.59 -10.85
CA GLY A 120 1.33 2.82 -9.72
C GLY A 120 1.76 1.40 -10.07
N GLY A 121 2.37 1.20 -11.24
CA GLY A 121 2.92 -0.10 -11.68
C GLY A 121 1.87 -1.10 -12.17
N ILE A 122 0.59 -0.73 -12.24
CA ILE A 122 -0.51 -1.61 -12.64
C ILE A 122 -1.35 -0.93 -13.73
N GLN A 123 -1.39 -1.50 -14.93
CA GLN A 123 -2.19 -1.03 -16.05
C GLN A 123 -3.07 -2.17 -16.58
N GLY A 124 -4.35 -1.89 -16.86
CA GLY A 124 -5.30 -2.90 -17.32
C GLY A 124 -5.56 -4.06 -16.34
N GLY A 125 -5.14 -3.93 -15.08
CA GLY A 125 -5.24 -5.00 -14.06
C GLY A 125 -3.99 -5.84 -13.91
N LEU A 126 -2.96 -5.59 -14.74
CA LEU A 126 -1.71 -6.34 -14.80
C LEU A 126 -0.53 -5.46 -14.37
N SER A 127 0.48 -6.07 -13.74
CA SER A 127 1.75 -5.39 -13.46
C SER A 127 2.46 -5.04 -14.77
N ASN A 128 3.05 -3.84 -14.85
CA ASN A 128 3.75 -3.33 -16.03
C ASN A 128 5.28 -3.30 -15.90
N GLY A 129 5.84 -3.83 -14.79
CA GLY A 129 7.28 -3.87 -14.51
C GLY A 129 7.84 -2.63 -13.82
N GLN A 130 7.02 -1.60 -13.62
CA GLN A 130 7.37 -0.47 -12.77
C GLN A 130 7.18 -0.83 -11.28
N ASP A 131 7.72 0.01 -10.39
CA ASP A 131 7.42 -0.11 -8.97
C ASP A 131 5.91 0.00 -8.74
N ILE A 132 5.34 -0.98 -8.04
CA ILE A 132 3.96 -0.90 -7.60
C ILE A 132 3.94 -0.12 -6.28
N TYR A 133 3.13 0.93 -6.22
CA TYR A 133 2.95 1.67 -4.97
C TYR A 133 1.48 1.92 -4.67
N PHE A 134 1.15 1.84 -3.39
CA PHE A 134 -0.20 2.07 -2.89
C PHE A 134 -0.17 2.63 -1.47
N ARG A 135 -1.29 3.17 -1.03
CA ARG A 135 -1.48 3.77 0.30
C ARG A 135 -2.66 3.11 1.00
N VAL A 136 -2.48 2.84 2.29
CA VAL A 136 -3.48 2.20 3.14
C VAL A 136 -3.79 3.10 4.32
N ALA A 137 -5.04 3.52 4.46
CA ALA A 137 -5.49 4.40 5.53
C ALA A 137 -6.00 3.58 6.71
N PHE A 138 -5.46 3.84 7.89
CA PHE A 138 -5.85 3.22 9.16
C PHE A 138 -6.57 4.23 10.05
N LYS A 139 -7.73 3.85 10.58
CA LYS A 139 -8.41 4.67 11.58
C LYS A 139 -7.67 4.64 12.92
N PRO A 140 -7.87 5.65 13.79
CA PRO A 140 -7.47 5.57 15.18
C PRO A 140 -8.04 4.33 15.87
N VAL A 141 -7.32 3.79 16.85
CA VAL A 141 -7.79 2.67 17.68
C VAL A 141 -8.98 3.14 18.52
N ALA A 142 -10.05 2.37 18.56
CA ALA A 142 -11.28 2.77 19.27
C ALA A 142 -11.21 2.65 20.79
N THR A 143 -10.17 1.99 21.32
CA THR A 143 -9.99 1.81 22.77
C THR A 143 -9.21 3.00 23.34
N LEU A 144 -9.91 3.90 24.01
CA LEU A 144 -9.35 5.12 24.60
C LEU A 144 -9.15 4.95 26.11
N LEU A 145 -8.12 5.59 26.65
CA LEU A 145 -7.86 5.62 28.09
C LEU A 145 -8.60 6.77 28.79
N MET A 146 -9.28 7.62 28.03
CA MET A 146 -10.20 8.65 28.56
C MET A 146 -11.61 8.09 28.75
N GLU A 147 -12.40 8.78 29.57
CA GLU A 147 -13.81 8.44 29.78
C GLU A 147 -14.62 8.67 28.49
N GLN A 148 -15.42 7.69 28.13
CA GLN A 148 -16.28 7.71 26.94
C GLN A 148 -17.73 7.48 27.35
N ASN A 149 -18.64 8.25 26.72
CA ASN A 149 -20.07 7.99 26.86
C ASN A 149 -20.47 6.73 26.09
N THR A 150 -21.29 5.91 26.71
CA THR A 150 -21.81 4.65 26.13
C THR A 150 -23.20 4.36 26.69
N ILE A 151 -23.72 3.18 26.41
CA ILE A 151 -24.98 2.68 26.97
C ILE A 151 -24.72 1.32 27.65
N ASP A 152 -25.49 1.01 28.66
CA ASP A 152 -25.54 -0.32 29.27
C ASP A 152 -26.38 -1.31 28.43
N LEU A 153 -26.50 -2.55 28.91
CA LEU A 153 -27.29 -3.59 28.22
C LEU A 153 -28.79 -3.31 28.23
N GLU A 154 -29.26 -2.48 29.12
CA GLU A 154 -30.66 -2.05 29.28
C GLU A 154 -30.96 -0.79 28.42
N GLY A 155 -29.92 -0.21 27.75
CA GLY A 155 -30.06 0.96 26.92
C GLY A 155 -29.95 2.30 27.64
N ASN A 156 -29.54 2.33 28.91
CA ASN A 156 -29.36 3.57 29.65
C ASN A 156 -28.00 4.18 29.40
N ALA A 157 -27.92 5.52 29.42
CA ALA A 157 -26.67 6.24 29.27
C ALA A 157 -25.72 5.93 30.46
N THR A 158 -24.46 5.61 30.13
CA THR A 158 -23.40 5.35 31.12
C THR A 158 -22.06 5.81 30.56
N THR A 159 -20.98 5.66 31.35
CA THR A 159 -19.61 5.95 30.89
C THR A 159 -18.71 4.74 31.00
N LEU A 160 -17.70 4.67 30.16
CA LEU A 160 -16.68 3.62 30.15
C LEU A 160 -15.30 4.25 30.03
N THR A 161 -14.38 3.80 30.88
CA THR A 161 -12.94 4.07 30.70
C THR A 161 -12.23 2.75 30.51
N ALA A 162 -11.55 2.60 29.36
CA ALA A 162 -10.78 1.39 29.09
C ALA A 162 -9.60 1.27 30.05
N ARG A 163 -9.26 0.04 30.44
CA ARG A 163 -8.12 -0.28 31.32
C ARG A 163 -7.17 -1.21 30.58
N GLY A 164 -5.88 -1.12 30.90
CA GLY A 164 -4.86 -1.99 30.34
C GLY A 164 -3.92 -1.26 29.39
N ARG A 165 -3.08 -2.04 28.68
CA ARG A 165 -2.12 -1.51 27.72
C ARG A 165 -2.76 -1.43 26.34
N HIS A 166 -2.86 -0.22 25.81
CA HIS A 166 -3.33 0.04 24.46
C HIS A 166 -2.30 0.85 23.67
N ASP A 167 -2.23 0.63 22.36
CA ASP A 167 -1.35 1.39 21.49
C ASP A 167 -2.03 2.72 21.11
N PRO A 168 -1.37 3.86 21.31
CA PRO A 168 -1.89 5.15 20.84
C PRO A 168 -1.91 5.27 19.32
N CYS A 169 -1.11 4.45 18.63
CA CYS A 169 -1.05 4.38 17.18
C CYS A 169 -0.73 2.95 16.73
N VAL A 170 -1.54 2.38 15.84
CA VAL A 170 -1.38 1.00 15.36
C VAL A 170 -0.36 0.90 14.22
N LEU A 171 -0.02 2.00 13.55
CA LEU A 171 0.74 1.99 12.30
C LEU A 171 2.10 1.27 12.40
N PRO A 172 2.93 1.50 13.44
CA PRO A 172 4.23 0.82 13.53
C PRO A 172 4.12 -0.71 13.56
N ARG A 173 3.00 -1.24 14.05
CA ARG A 173 2.70 -2.69 14.04
C ARG A 173 2.05 -3.14 12.74
N ALA A 174 1.33 -2.25 12.07
CA ALA A 174 0.63 -2.56 10.83
C ALA A 174 1.60 -2.61 9.63
N VAL A 175 2.73 -1.90 9.65
CA VAL A 175 3.72 -1.92 8.55
C VAL A 175 4.09 -3.35 8.14
N PRO A 176 4.61 -4.24 9.00
CA PRO A 176 4.96 -5.60 8.59
C PRO A 176 3.75 -6.45 8.15
N VAL A 177 2.54 -6.12 8.62
CA VAL A 177 1.31 -6.80 8.18
C VAL A 177 0.98 -6.40 6.74
N VAL A 178 1.07 -5.10 6.40
CA VAL A 178 0.88 -4.60 5.03
C VAL A 178 1.92 -5.22 4.08
N GLU A 179 3.20 -5.26 4.49
CA GLU A 179 4.27 -5.89 3.72
C GLU A 179 4.00 -7.38 3.47
N ALA A 180 3.63 -8.13 4.51
CA ALA A 180 3.34 -9.56 4.41
C ALA A 180 2.13 -9.84 3.49
N MET A 181 1.04 -9.08 3.64
CA MET A 181 -0.15 -9.22 2.80
C MET A 181 0.15 -8.88 1.34
N ALA A 182 0.93 -7.83 1.08
CA ALA A 182 1.39 -7.48 -0.27
C ALA A 182 2.24 -8.61 -0.88
N ALA A 183 3.21 -9.14 -0.12
CA ALA A 183 4.07 -10.23 -0.56
C ALA A 183 3.28 -11.49 -0.89
N MET A 184 2.26 -11.86 -0.09
CA MET A 184 1.39 -13.00 -0.37
C MET A 184 0.61 -12.84 -1.67
N VAL A 185 0.00 -11.67 -1.91
CA VAL A 185 -0.72 -11.40 -3.17
C VAL A 185 0.20 -11.48 -4.38
N ILE A 186 1.39 -10.89 -4.30
CA ILE A 186 2.37 -10.94 -5.40
C ILE A 186 2.87 -12.37 -5.63
N LEU A 187 3.17 -13.12 -4.58
CA LEU A 187 3.62 -14.52 -4.70
C LEU A 187 2.57 -15.40 -5.34
N ASP A 188 1.31 -15.26 -4.93
CA ASP A 188 0.20 -16.03 -5.48
C ASP A 188 0.04 -15.76 -6.98
N ASN A 189 0.00 -14.48 -7.38
CA ASN A 189 -0.05 -14.11 -8.79
C ASN A 189 1.19 -14.55 -9.58
N TYR A 190 2.37 -14.53 -8.94
CA TYR A 190 3.60 -15.03 -9.57
C TYR A 190 3.51 -16.53 -9.85
N LEU A 191 3.01 -17.32 -8.91
CA LEU A 191 2.82 -18.77 -9.08
C LEU A 191 1.76 -19.06 -10.14
N LEU A 192 0.63 -18.36 -10.14
CA LEU A 192 -0.39 -18.46 -11.19
C LEU A 192 0.18 -18.14 -12.57
N ASN A 193 0.94 -17.07 -12.70
CA ASN A 193 1.57 -16.67 -13.97
C ASN A 193 2.52 -17.75 -14.52
N LYS A 194 3.18 -18.53 -13.63
CA LYS A 194 4.02 -19.66 -14.05
C LYS A 194 3.22 -20.81 -14.68
N THR A 195 1.96 -20.98 -14.34
CA THR A 195 1.10 -22.03 -14.91
C THR A 195 0.55 -21.66 -16.30
N ILE A 196 0.53 -20.37 -16.64
CA ILE A 196 0.02 -19.86 -17.92
C ILE A 196 1.12 -19.87 -18.99
N LYS A 197 2.36 -19.64 -18.60
CA LYS A 197 3.54 -19.72 -19.49
C LYS A 197 4.00 -21.17 -19.61
N LEU A 198 3.41 -21.90 -20.54
CA LEU A 198 3.89 -23.20 -20.99
C LEU A 198 5.01 -23.05 -22.00
#